data_55f075cb02c40076617648530a7d5b7a
#
_entry.id   55f075cb02c40076617648530a7d5b7a
#
_cell.length_a   1.000
_cell.length_b   1.000
_cell.length_c   1.000
_cell.angle_alpha   90.00
_cell.angle_beta   90.00
_cell.angle_gamma   90.00
#
_symmetry.space_group_name_H-M   'P 1'
#
loop_
_entity.id
_entity.type
_entity.pdbx_description
1 polymer ?
#
loop_
_entity_poly.entity_id
_entity_poly.type
_entity_poly.pdbx_seq_one_letter_code
_entity_poly.pdbx_strand_id
1 'polypeptide(L)' 'LDPKVTEEMYRLIEKINCEDRITIIMISHDIKAATNYASHILHIGEEIFYGTRQEYERRCTID' A
#
# COMPACT_ATOMS: atom_id res chain seq x y z
N LEU A 1 12.41 -12.01 -3.66
CA LEU A 1 11.42 -12.46 -4.62
C LEU A 1 11.64 -11.80 -5.96
N ASP A 2 11.29 -12.51 -7.02
CA ASP A 2 11.30 -11.98 -8.38
C ASP A 2 10.33 -10.81 -8.47
N PRO A 3 10.76 -9.65 -8.97
CA PRO A 3 9.89 -8.48 -9.10
C PRO A 3 8.62 -8.76 -9.88
N LYS A 4 8.70 -9.62 -10.88
CA LYS A 4 7.55 -9.97 -11.70
C LYS A 4 6.51 -10.77 -10.90
N VAL A 5 6.95 -11.71 -10.09
CA VAL A 5 6.07 -12.49 -9.22
C VAL A 5 5.43 -11.59 -8.18
N THR A 6 6.20 -10.68 -7.62
CA THR A 6 5.69 -9.72 -6.64
C THR A 6 4.59 -8.85 -7.24
N GLU A 7 4.81 -8.36 -8.46
CA GLU A 7 3.82 -7.55 -9.15
C GLU A 7 2.54 -8.32 -9.42
N GLU A 8 2.66 -9.57 -9.85
CA GLU A 8 1.51 -10.42 -10.09
C GLU A 8 0.71 -10.67 -8.80
N MET A 9 1.40 -10.84 -7.69
CA MET A 9 0.76 -11.02 -6.40
C MET A 9 -0.05 -9.77 -6.01
N TYR A 10 0.53 -8.58 -6.17
CA TYR A 10 -0.16 -7.35 -5.85
C TYR A 10 -1.38 -7.14 -6.75
N ARG A 11 -1.28 -7.48 -8.02
CA ARG A 11 -2.41 -7.37 -8.94
C ARG A 11 -3.55 -8.29 -8.55
N LEU A 12 -3.22 -9.50 -8.10
CA LEU A 12 -4.23 -10.43 -7.63
C LEU A 12 -4.92 -9.92 -6.37
N ILE A 13 -4.15 -9.38 -5.45
CA ILE A 13 -4.68 -8.81 -4.21
C ILE A 13 -5.60 -7.64 -4.52
N GLU A 14 -5.19 -6.77 -5.42
CA GLU A 14 -6.01 -5.64 -5.83
C GLU A 14 -7.32 -6.10 -6.46
N LYS A 15 -7.27 -7.12 -7.29
CA LYS A 15 -8.45 -7.68 -7.92
C LYS A 15 -9.44 -8.24 -6.89
N ILE A 16 -8.95 -8.99 -5.93
CA ILE A 16 -9.78 -9.54 -4.86
C ILE A 16 -10.44 -8.42 -4.06
N ASN A 17 -9.66 -7.40 -3.75
CA ASN A 17 -10.17 -6.27 -2.98
C ASN A 17 -11.25 -5.50 -3.74
N CYS A 18 -10.99 -5.21 -5.02
CA CYS A 18 -11.89 -4.36 -5.80
C CYS A 18 -13.11 -5.12 -6.34
N GLU A 19 -12.92 -6.34 -6.82
CA GLU A 19 -14.01 -7.09 -7.43
C GLU A 19 -14.84 -7.87 -6.41
N ASP A 20 -14.16 -8.51 -5.46
CA ASP A 20 -14.84 -9.31 -4.45
C ASP A 20 -15.15 -8.52 -3.19
N ARG A 21 -14.68 -7.27 -3.12
CA ARG A 21 -14.89 -6.35 -1.99
C ARG A 21 -14.43 -6.94 -0.67
N ILE A 22 -13.31 -7.63 -0.71
CA ILE A 22 -12.70 -8.19 0.48
C ILE A 22 -11.68 -7.19 1.02
N THR A 23 -11.79 -6.85 2.29
CA THR A 23 -10.82 -5.98 2.94
C THR A 23 -9.52 -6.75 3.15
N ILE A 24 -8.42 -6.16 2.69
CA ILE A 24 -7.11 -6.80 2.78
C ILE A 24 -6.16 -5.89 3.55
N ILE A 25 -5.50 -6.47 4.55
CA ILE A 25 -4.48 -5.77 5.32
C ILE A 25 -3.14 -6.41 5.01
N MET A 26 -2.17 -5.60 4.60
CA MET A 26 -0.85 -6.07 4.26
C MET A 26 0.21 -5.33 5.06
N ILE A 27 1.26 -6.06 5.40
CA ILE A 27 2.44 -5.46 6.03
C ILE A 27 3.57 -5.52 5.02
N SER A 28 4.20 -4.37 4.75
CA SER A 28 5.25 -4.29 3.74
C SER A 28 6.36 -3.36 4.18
N HIS A 29 7.58 -3.71 3.81
CA HIS A 29 8.73 -2.83 3.94
C HIS A 29 8.95 -1.99 2.69
N ASP A 30 8.25 -2.31 1.62
CA ASP A 30 8.38 -1.61 0.34
C ASP A 30 7.36 -0.48 0.29
N ILE A 31 7.81 0.72 0.64
CA ILE A 31 6.96 1.91 0.67
C ILE A 31 6.39 2.21 -0.70
N LYS A 32 7.21 2.01 -1.74
CA LYS A 32 6.79 2.30 -3.11
C LYS A 32 5.65 1.40 -3.56
N ALA A 33 5.75 0.12 -3.28
CA ALA A 33 4.68 -0.82 -3.60
C ALA A 33 3.43 -0.52 -2.78
N ALA A 34 3.61 -0.21 -1.50
CA ALA A 34 2.49 0.13 -0.64
C ALA A 34 1.72 1.33 -1.18
N THR A 35 2.42 2.39 -1.58
CA THR A 35 1.78 3.59 -2.12
C THR A 35 1.12 3.35 -3.47
N ASN A 36 1.58 2.37 -4.23
CA ASN A 36 0.97 2.07 -5.53
C ASN A 36 -0.32 1.26 -5.41
N TYR A 37 -0.43 0.41 -4.41
CA TYR A 37 -1.54 -0.55 -4.34
C TYR A 37 -2.50 -0.34 -3.18
N ALA A 38 -2.07 0.30 -2.12
CA ALA A 38 -2.91 0.51 -0.94
C ALA A 38 -3.83 1.71 -1.13
N SER A 39 -5.05 1.62 -0.60
CA SER A 39 -5.95 2.77 -0.54
C SER A 39 -5.71 3.59 0.73
N HIS A 40 -5.33 2.91 1.80
CA HIS A 40 -5.00 3.54 3.08
C HIS A 40 -3.66 3.02 3.56
N ILE A 41 -2.94 3.86 4.29
CA ILE A 41 -1.60 3.52 4.78
C ILE A 41 -1.52 3.82 6.27
N LEU A 42 -1.03 2.83 7.01
CA LEU A 42 -0.64 2.99 8.40
C LEU A 42 0.89 2.91 8.44
N HIS A 43 1.52 4.03 8.67
CA HIS A 43 2.98 4.10 8.75
C HIS A 43 3.38 4.09 10.22
N ILE A 44 4.24 3.15 10.58
CA ILE A 44 4.76 3.04 11.94
C ILE A 44 6.25 3.31 11.90
N GLY A 45 6.68 4.37 12.53
CA GLY A 45 8.06 4.78 12.62
C GLY A 45 8.22 5.65 13.85
N GLU A 46 9.06 6.70 13.75
CA GLU A 46 9.20 7.65 14.86
C GLU A 46 7.87 8.34 15.14
N GLU A 47 7.12 8.60 14.09
CA GLU A 47 5.76 9.09 14.20
C GLU A 47 4.83 8.09 13.54
N ILE A 48 3.61 8.00 14.04
CA ILE A 48 2.60 7.13 13.49
C ILE A 48 1.67 7.96 12.60
N PHE A 49 1.46 7.48 11.38
CA PHE A 49 0.53 8.09 10.45
C PHE A 49 -0.50 7.08 10.01
N TYR A 50 -1.76 7.50 9.94
CA TYR A 50 -2.82 6.71 9.32
C TYR A 50 -3.68 7.62 8.47
N GLY A 51 -3.93 7.21 7.23
CA GLY A 51 -4.77 7.98 6.33
C GLY A 51 -4.81 7.37 4.95
N THR A 52 -5.36 8.12 4.01
CA THR A 52 -5.42 7.67 2.62
C THR A 52 -4.03 7.72 1.98
N ARG A 53 -3.90 6.97 0.88
CA ARG A 53 -2.67 7.00 0.11
C ARG A 53 -2.31 8.43 -0.31
N GLN A 54 -3.30 9.20 -0.74
CA GLN A 54 -3.09 10.57 -1.18
C GLN A 54 -2.56 11.46 -0.05
N GLU A 55 -3.11 11.30 1.13
CA GLU A 55 -2.64 12.05 2.30
C GLU A 55 -1.20 11.66 2.65
N TYR A 56 -0.88 10.39 2.54
CA TYR A 56 0.47 9.91 2.82
C TYR A 56 1.47 10.45 1.80
N GLU A 57 1.13 10.42 0.53
CA GLU A 57 1.99 10.94 -0.53
C GLU A 57 2.22 12.42 -0.37
N ARG A 58 1.19 13.16 0.00
CA ARG A 58 1.29 14.60 0.22
C ARG A 58 2.23 14.91 1.38
N ARG A 59 2.17 14.10 2.42
CA ARG A 59 3.07 14.24 3.57
C ARG A 59 4.53 14.00 3.16
N CYS A 60 4.77 13.01 2.31
CA CYS A 60 6.13 12.69 1.86
C CYS A 60 6.71 13.74 0.94
N THR A 61 5.88 14.47 0.21
CA THR A 61 6.36 15.48 -0.75
C THR A 61 6.68 16.82 -0.12
N ILE A 62 6.33 17.02 1.14
CA ILE A 62 6.60 18.27 1.85
C ILE A 62 8.10 18.41 2.18
N ASP A 63 8.80 17.32 2.18
CA ASP A 63 10.24 17.34 2.39
C ASP A 63 10.95 17.81 1.12
#